data_9977c8c79b5e6ec1eb01f753eb08954d
#
_entry.id   9977c8c79b5e6ec1eb01f753eb08954d
#
_cell.length_a   1.000
_cell.length_b   1.000
_cell.length_c   1.000
_cell.angle_alpha   90.00
_cell.angle_beta   90.00
_cell.angle_gamma   90.00
#
_symmetry.space_group_name_H-M   'P 1'
#
loop_
_entity.id
_entity.type
_entity.pdbx_description
1 polymer ?
#
loop_
_entity_poly.entity_id
_entity_poly.type
_entity_poly.pdbx_seq_one_letter_code
_entity_poly.pdbx_strand_id
1 'polypeptide(L)'
;MKEVSEKITERIRKLIRLKESATQIGSEGEAHAAAAAGHRLLMEYNLSLLDLAGENPQNRLTACESDRISYKDAAGNIWKRDLMRVLCEYNYCKMLLYAGTTHMVVIGTEENAATVIALFDYLRKTFRRLSEEKYSGYAQGRRGYWRTAKGKKDYIRSYLEGCIPGLRMQLEN
;
A
#
# COMPACT_ATOMS: atom_id res chain seq x y z
N MET A 1 4.44 22.91 13.12
CA MET A 1 4.75 21.86 12.14
C MET A 1 4.31 20.47 12.60
N LYS A 2 4.72 19.96 13.76
CA LYS A 2 4.24 18.65 14.29
C LYS A 2 2.71 18.51 14.28
N GLU A 3 1.97 19.52 14.66
CA GLU A 3 0.51 19.47 14.75
C GLU A 3 -0.20 19.35 13.40
N VAL A 4 0.35 19.92 12.33
CA VAL A 4 -0.19 19.80 10.96
C VAL A 4 0.11 18.41 10.39
N SER A 5 1.29 17.89 10.67
CA SER A 5 1.76 16.55 10.32
C SER A 5 0.88 15.46 10.95
N GLU A 6 0.64 15.55 12.26
CA GLU A 6 -0.23 14.64 13.00
C GLU A 6 -1.67 14.65 12.44
N LYS A 7 -2.21 15.83 12.12
CA LYS A 7 -3.56 15.98 11.56
C LYS A 7 -3.71 15.29 10.20
N ILE A 8 -2.69 15.31 9.34
CA ILE A 8 -2.75 14.68 8.02
C ILE A 8 -2.61 13.17 8.13
N THR A 9 -1.65 12.69 8.92
CA THR A 9 -1.50 11.26 9.18
C THR A 9 -2.77 10.69 9.81
N GLU A 10 -3.40 11.42 10.71
CA GLU A 10 -4.67 11.02 11.31
C GLU A 10 -5.84 11.06 10.31
N ARG A 11 -5.91 12.05 9.41
CA ARG A 11 -6.90 12.08 8.31
C ARG A 11 -6.75 10.89 7.38
N ILE A 12 -5.54 10.52 6.99
CA ILE A 12 -5.28 9.36 6.14
C ILE A 12 -5.67 8.07 6.87
N ARG A 13 -5.28 7.92 8.14
CA ARG A 13 -5.70 6.78 8.98
C ARG A 13 -7.22 6.72 9.12
N LYS A 14 -7.88 7.86 9.30
CA LYS A 14 -9.36 7.94 9.40
C LYS A 14 -10.03 7.56 8.09
N LEU A 15 -9.52 7.99 6.95
CA LEU A 15 -10.01 7.56 5.62
C LEU A 15 -9.86 6.06 5.43
N ILE A 16 -8.73 5.48 5.83
CA ILE A 16 -8.48 4.05 5.77
C ILE A 16 -9.45 3.30 6.69
N ARG A 17 -9.62 3.74 7.94
CA ARG A 17 -10.54 3.13 8.93
C ARG A 17 -12.01 3.25 8.52
N LEU A 18 -12.44 4.39 7.98
CA LEU A 18 -13.81 4.57 7.49
C LEU A 18 -14.10 3.60 6.34
N LYS A 19 -13.13 3.35 5.47
CA LYS A 19 -13.27 2.35 4.40
C LYS A 19 -13.15 0.91 4.92
N GLU A 20 -12.36 0.64 5.93
CA GLU A 20 -12.33 -0.68 6.60
C GLU A 20 -13.65 -0.99 7.32
N SER A 21 -14.29 0.01 7.95
CA SER A 21 -15.58 -0.17 8.65
C SER A 21 -16.79 -0.17 7.72
N ALA A 22 -16.73 0.57 6.61
CA ALA A 22 -17.81 0.59 5.62
C ALA A 22 -17.83 -0.65 4.71
N THR A 23 -16.78 -1.45 4.72
CA THR A 23 -16.58 -2.51 3.73
C THR A 23 -16.22 -3.84 4.34
N GLN A 24 -17.18 -4.53 4.88
CA GLN A 24 -17.14 -6.00 4.80
C GLN A 24 -17.20 -6.50 3.35
N ILE A 25 -17.42 -5.62 2.37
CA ILE A 25 -17.60 -5.91 0.94
C ILE A 25 -16.84 -4.87 0.07
N GLY A 26 -15.60 -4.49 0.43
CA GLY A 26 -14.81 -3.59 -0.41
C GLY A 26 -14.39 -4.26 -1.72
N SER A 27 -14.53 -3.54 -2.83
CA SER A 27 -14.03 -3.95 -4.13
C SER A 27 -12.57 -3.56 -4.34
N GLU A 28 -11.91 -4.15 -5.34
CA GLU A 28 -10.56 -3.76 -5.77
C GLU A 28 -10.51 -2.28 -6.16
N GLY A 29 -11.54 -1.79 -6.89
CA GLY A 29 -11.65 -0.39 -7.26
C GLY A 29 -11.74 0.56 -6.07
N GLU A 30 -12.41 0.17 -4.99
CA GLU A 30 -12.47 0.97 -3.75
C GLU A 30 -11.12 0.98 -3.02
N ALA A 31 -10.39 -0.13 -3.03
CA ALA A 31 -9.04 -0.19 -2.48
C ALA A 31 -8.08 0.75 -3.24
N HIS A 32 -8.12 0.71 -4.57
CA HIS A 32 -7.35 1.61 -5.43
C HIS A 32 -7.75 3.07 -5.22
N ALA A 33 -9.05 3.38 -5.13
CA ALA A 33 -9.53 4.74 -4.87
C ALA A 33 -9.11 5.26 -3.49
N ALA A 34 -9.03 4.40 -2.48
CA ALA A 34 -8.52 4.78 -1.17
C ALA A 34 -7.03 5.14 -1.22
N ALA A 35 -6.23 4.36 -1.97
CA ALA A 35 -4.82 4.64 -2.17
C ALA A 35 -4.60 5.97 -2.92
N ALA A 36 -5.38 6.23 -3.97
CA ALA A 36 -5.34 7.47 -4.72
C ALA A 36 -5.75 8.69 -3.87
N ALA A 37 -6.74 8.56 -3.00
CA ALA A 37 -7.13 9.61 -2.07
C ALA A 37 -6.02 9.91 -1.05
N GLY A 38 -5.37 8.88 -0.52
CA GLY A 38 -4.22 9.03 0.38
C GLY A 38 -3.05 9.73 -0.31
N HIS A 39 -2.74 9.32 -1.53
CA HIS A 39 -1.71 9.94 -2.36
C HIS A 39 -1.99 11.44 -2.61
N ARG A 40 -3.21 11.82 -3.01
CA ARG A 40 -3.57 13.23 -3.24
C ARG A 40 -3.41 14.08 -1.99
N LEU A 41 -3.88 13.60 -0.84
CA LEU A 41 -3.70 14.31 0.44
C LEU A 41 -2.23 14.52 0.78
N LEU A 42 -1.39 13.53 0.49
CA LEU A 42 0.04 13.60 0.74
C LEU A 42 0.73 14.57 -0.23
N MET A 43 0.30 14.62 -1.49
CA MET A 43 0.78 15.60 -2.46
C MET A 43 0.47 17.04 -2.03
N GLU A 44 -0.78 17.31 -1.66
CA GLU A 44 -1.19 18.63 -1.15
C GLU A 44 -0.34 19.07 0.05
N TYR A 45 -0.07 18.13 0.97
CA TYR A 45 0.77 18.40 2.13
C TYR A 45 2.22 18.68 1.75
N ASN A 46 2.83 17.88 0.89
CA ASN A 46 4.22 18.06 0.48
C ASN A 46 4.41 19.37 -0.29
N LEU A 47 3.46 19.77 -1.13
CA LEU A 47 3.47 21.08 -1.80
C LEU A 47 3.42 22.21 -0.78
N SER A 48 2.52 22.14 0.20
CA SER A 48 2.43 23.12 1.29
C SER A 48 3.74 23.22 2.10
N LEU A 49 4.42 22.11 2.35
CA LEU A 49 5.72 22.10 3.02
C LEU A 49 6.83 22.74 2.17
N LEU A 50 6.82 22.50 0.86
CA LEU A 50 7.79 23.12 -0.06
C LEU A 50 7.63 24.64 -0.12
N ASP A 51 6.40 25.14 -0.14
CA ASP A 51 6.11 26.57 -0.08
C ASP A 51 6.65 27.19 1.22
N LEU A 52 6.39 26.55 2.36
CA LEU A 52 6.90 26.99 3.67
C LEU A 52 8.43 26.89 3.80
N ALA A 53 9.04 25.87 3.18
CA ALA A 53 10.50 25.69 3.20
C ALA A 53 11.21 26.73 2.30
N GLY A 54 10.57 27.19 1.23
CA GLY A 54 11.07 28.30 0.40
C GLY A 54 11.20 29.60 1.15
N GLU A 55 10.39 29.84 2.19
CA GLU A 55 10.43 31.01 3.05
C GLU A 55 11.48 30.91 4.19
N ASN A 56 11.92 29.69 4.54
CA ASN A 56 12.90 29.48 5.61
C ASN A 56 13.83 28.27 5.35
N PRO A 57 15.10 28.51 4.94
CA PRO A 57 16.07 27.46 4.64
C PRO A 57 16.40 26.51 5.81
N GLN A 58 16.03 26.87 7.04
CA GLN A 58 16.25 26.02 8.23
C GLN A 58 15.20 24.90 8.38
N ASN A 59 14.09 24.95 7.64
CA ASN A 59 13.06 23.92 7.60
C ASN A 59 13.42 22.78 6.65
N ARG A 60 14.56 22.13 6.87
CA ARG A 60 14.95 20.95 6.07
C ARG A 60 14.08 19.76 6.41
N LEU A 61 13.49 19.14 5.38
CA LEU A 61 12.80 17.86 5.51
C LEU A 61 13.84 16.79 5.89
N THR A 62 13.65 16.16 7.05
CA THR A 62 14.54 15.09 7.51
C THR A 62 13.98 13.76 7.06
N ALA A 63 14.78 12.98 6.32
CA ALA A 63 14.43 11.61 5.98
C ALA A 63 14.64 10.69 7.20
N CYS A 64 13.72 9.79 7.41
CA CYS A 64 13.79 8.73 8.41
C CYS A 64 13.66 7.35 7.76
N GLU A 65 14.14 6.34 8.46
CA GLU A 65 13.98 4.93 8.10
C GLU A 65 12.89 4.32 8.99
N SER A 66 11.96 3.57 8.38
CA SER A 66 10.93 2.84 9.10
C SER A 66 11.48 1.62 9.84
N ASP A 67 10.66 1.02 10.71
CA ASP A 67 10.89 -0.33 11.19
C ASP A 67 10.93 -1.34 10.04
N ARG A 68 11.55 -2.49 10.31
CA ARG A 68 11.64 -3.59 9.33
C ARG A 68 10.28 -4.21 9.08
N ILE A 69 9.90 -4.29 7.81
CA ILE A 69 8.63 -4.85 7.36
C ILE A 69 8.92 -6.15 6.60
N SER A 70 8.26 -7.25 7.01
CA SER A 70 8.38 -8.52 6.30
C SER A 70 7.48 -8.56 5.08
N TYR A 71 8.06 -8.93 3.93
CA TYR A 71 7.30 -9.22 2.70
C TYR A 71 7.11 -10.71 2.46
N LYS A 72 7.48 -11.57 3.42
CA LYS A 72 7.22 -13.02 3.33
C LYS A 72 5.73 -13.31 3.17
N ASP A 73 5.38 -14.17 2.21
CA ASP A 73 4.00 -14.56 1.96
C ASP A 73 3.87 -15.97 1.40
N ALA A 74 2.83 -16.70 1.80
CA ALA A 74 2.56 -18.06 1.37
C ALA A 74 2.23 -18.17 -0.13
N ALA A 75 1.63 -17.12 -0.72
CA ALA A 75 1.33 -17.05 -2.14
C ALA A 75 2.53 -16.62 -3.00
N GLY A 76 3.64 -16.24 -2.36
CA GLY A 76 4.85 -15.72 -3.00
C GLY A 76 5.20 -14.33 -2.50
N ASN A 77 6.47 -14.00 -2.49
CA ASN A 77 6.96 -12.78 -1.88
C ASN A 77 6.91 -11.54 -2.80
N ILE A 78 6.80 -11.76 -4.11
CA ILE A 78 6.98 -10.72 -5.13
C ILE A 78 5.90 -9.65 -5.01
N TRP A 79 4.65 -10.03 -4.90
CA TRP A 79 3.53 -9.09 -4.93
C TRP A 79 3.57 -8.06 -3.79
N LYS A 80 3.96 -8.45 -2.57
CA LYS A 80 4.10 -7.49 -1.45
C LYS A 80 5.25 -6.51 -1.66
N ARG A 81 6.36 -7.00 -2.21
CA ARG A 81 7.50 -6.17 -2.54
C ARG A 81 7.13 -5.16 -3.64
N ASP A 82 6.43 -5.60 -4.67
CA ASP A 82 6.01 -4.73 -5.77
C ASP A 82 4.91 -3.74 -5.33
N LEU A 83 3.99 -4.16 -4.44
CA LEU A 83 3.03 -3.25 -3.81
C LEU A 83 3.75 -2.12 -3.05
N MET A 84 4.71 -2.47 -2.19
CA MET A 84 5.47 -1.47 -1.44
C MET A 84 6.26 -0.55 -2.38
N ARG A 85 6.86 -1.10 -3.45
CA ARG A 85 7.61 -0.31 -4.44
C ARG A 85 6.72 0.74 -5.09
N VAL A 86 5.53 0.36 -5.57
CA VAL A 86 4.57 1.29 -6.18
C VAL A 86 4.15 2.37 -5.18
N LEU A 87 3.81 2.00 -3.95
CA LEU A 87 3.43 2.98 -2.94
C LEU A 87 4.56 3.97 -2.61
N CYS A 88 5.79 3.49 -2.50
CA CYS A 88 6.94 4.38 -2.28
C CYS A 88 7.18 5.33 -3.46
N GLU A 89 7.11 4.82 -4.69
CA GLU A 89 7.33 5.58 -5.92
C GLU A 89 6.40 6.80 -6.01
N TYR A 90 5.13 6.62 -5.70
CA TYR A 90 4.12 7.69 -5.80
C TYR A 90 3.98 8.55 -4.53
N ASN A 91 4.62 8.21 -3.43
CA ASN A 91 4.48 8.94 -2.17
C ASN A 91 5.82 9.46 -1.62
N TYR A 92 6.74 9.84 -2.50
CA TYR A 92 8.02 10.47 -2.18
C TYR A 92 8.87 9.68 -1.17
N CYS A 93 8.77 8.34 -1.24
CA CYS A 93 9.55 7.43 -0.42
C CYS A 93 10.44 6.55 -1.29
N LYS A 94 11.41 5.90 -0.65
CA LYS A 94 12.20 4.83 -1.25
C LYS A 94 12.09 3.58 -0.42
N MET A 95 12.10 2.43 -1.08
CA MET A 95 12.14 1.12 -0.45
C MET A 95 13.55 0.56 -0.54
N LEU A 96 14.09 0.07 0.56
CA LEU A 96 15.32 -0.72 0.59
C LEU A 96 15.02 -2.15 1.02
N LEU A 97 15.72 -3.10 0.39
CA LEU A 97 15.66 -4.52 0.71
C LEU A 97 16.91 -4.94 1.47
N TYR A 98 16.75 -5.71 2.54
CA TYR A 98 17.88 -6.34 3.21
C TYR A 98 18.31 -7.60 2.49
N ALA A 99 19.53 -7.62 1.97
CA ALA A 99 20.07 -8.78 1.27
C ALA A 99 20.02 -10.06 2.12
N GLY A 100 19.68 -11.18 1.52
CA GLY A 100 19.57 -12.48 2.19
C GLY A 100 18.38 -12.63 3.13
N THR A 101 17.48 -11.66 3.19
CA THR A 101 16.29 -11.70 4.06
C THR A 101 15.00 -11.44 3.27
N THR A 102 13.86 -11.58 3.95
CA THR A 102 12.54 -11.19 3.42
C THR A 102 12.04 -9.91 4.09
N HIS A 103 12.95 -8.99 4.42
CA HIS A 103 12.63 -7.72 5.06
C HIS A 103 12.97 -6.53 4.16
N MET A 104 12.18 -5.48 4.32
CA MET A 104 12.33 -4.20 3.67
C MET A 104 12.09 -3.07 4.65
N VAL A 105 12.57 -1.88 4.32
CA VAL A 105 12.29 -0.63 5.04
C VAL A 105 11.86 0.45 4.06
N VAL A 106 11.14 1.42 4.56
CA VAL A 106 10.70 2.62 3.84
C VAL A 106 11.53 3.80 4.32
N ILE A 107 12.09 4.56 3.39
CA ILE A 107 12.84 5.80 3.65
C ILE A 107 12.05 6.96 3.04
N GLY A 108 11.79 7.97 3.85
CA GLY A 108 11.06 9.18 3.46
C GLY A 108 10.96 10.14 4.63
N THR A 109 10.16 11.20 4.51
CA THR A 109 9.78 11.97 5.70
C THR A 109 8.92 11.10 6.61
N GLU A 110 8.84 11.44 7.89
CA GLU A 110 8.06 10.65 8.86
C GLU A 110 6.62 10.45 8.39
N GLU A 111 5.99 11.51 7.89
CA GLU A 111 4.60 11.50 7.42
C GLU A 111 4.42 10.65 6.15
N ASN A 112 5.33 10.80 5.19
CA ASN A 112 5.27 10.06 3.95
C ASN A 112 5.47 8.56 4.22
N ALA A 113 6.46 8.20 5.04
CA ALA A 113 6.73 6.82 5.42
C ALA A 113 5.55 6.21 6.20
N ALA A 114 4.99 6.92 7.18
CA ALA A 114 3.82 6.48 7.94
C ALA A 114 2.60 6.26 7.04
N THR A 115 2.38 7.14 6.06
CA THR A 115 1.30 7.02 5.08
C THR A 115 1.47 5.80 4.19
N VAL A 116 2.67 5.61 3.65
CA VAL A 116 3.00 4.44 2.80
C VAL A 116 2.77 3.14 3.57
N ILE A 117 3.21 3.07 4.82
CA ILE A 117 3.04 1.88 5.67
C ILE A 117 1.56 1.61 5.94
N ALA A 118 0.79 2.66 6.27
CA ALA A 118 -0.65 2.52 6.51
C ALA A 118 -1.41 2.04 5.25
N LEU A 119 -1.09 2.60 4.08
CA LEU A 119 -1.65 2.16 2.80
C LEU A 119 -1.25 0.73 2.46
N PHE A 120 0.01 0.37 2.67
CA PHE A 120 0.49 -0.99 2.46
C PHE A 120 -0.26 -2.01 3.32
N ASP A 121 -0.42 -1.71 4.61
CA ASP A 121 -1.15 -2.59 5.54
C ASP A 121 -2.62 -2.76 5.16
N TYR A 122 -3.27 -1.68 4.75
CA TYR A 122 -4.65 -1.71 4.26
C TYR A 122 -4.77 -2.53 2.97
N LEU A 123 -3.97 -2.21 1.96
CA LEU A 123 -4.07 -2.84 0.63
C LEU A 123 -3.71 -4.32 0.66
N ARG A 124 -2.66 -4.71 1.41
CA ARG A 124 -2.27 -6.13 1.52
C ARG A 124 -3.36 -6.99 2.15
N LYS A 125 -4.09 -6.47 3.14
CA LYS A 125 -5.23 -7.15 3.77
C LYS A 125 -6.41 -7.24 2.80
N THR A 126 -6.74 -6.12 2.16
CA THR A 126 -7.87 -6.02 1.22
C THR A 126 -7.66 -6.92 0.00
N PHE A 127 -6.52 -6.85 -0.67
CA PHE A 127 -6.23 -7.68 -1.83
C PHE A 127 -6.20 -9.16 -1.46
N ARG A 128 -5.66 -9.51 -0.28
CA ARG A 128 -5.67 -10.90 0.18
C ARG A 128 -7.09 -11.42 0.37
N ARG A 129 -7.95 -10.67 1.06
CA ARG A 129 -9.36 -11.03 1.25
C ARG A 129 -10.08 -11.19 -0.09
N LEU A 130 -9.95 -10.22 -0.99
CA LEU A 130 -10.56 -10.27 -2.31
C LEU A 130 -10.08 -11.48 -3.14
N SER A 131 -8.79 -11.82 -3.06
CA SER A 131 -8.25 -12.98 -3.76
C SER A 131 -8.87 -14.30 -3.30
N GLU A 132 -9.13 -14.45 -1.99
CA GLU A 132 -9.79 -15.63 -1.41
C GLU A 132 -11.28 -15.70 -1.82
N GLU A 133 -11.98 -14.57 -1.78
CA GLU A 133 -13.39 -14.47 -2.20
C GLU A 133 -13.54 -14.81 -3.69
N LYS A 134 -12.70 -14.22 -4.55
CA LYS A 134 -12.71 -14.49 -5.99
C LYS A 134 -12.34 -15.93 -6.31
N TYR A 135 -11.36 -16.50 -5.58
CA TYR A 135 -11.03 -17.92 -5.74
C TYR A 135 -12.22 -18.81 -5.38
N SER A 136 -12.94 -18.51 -4.31
CA SER A 136 -14.10 -19.32 -3.89
C SER A 136 -15.17 -19.40 -4.99
N GLY A 137 -15.50 -18.28 -5.64
CA GLY A 137 -16.39 -18.25 -6.80
C GLY A 137 -15.79 -18.97 -8.03
N TYR A 138 -14.49 -18.77 -8.29
CA TYR A 138 -13.81 -19.39 -9.42
C TYR A 138 -13.74 -20.92 -9.31
N ALA A 139 -13.54 -21.44 -8.10
CA ALA A 139 -13.43 -22.89 -7.84
C ALA A 139 -14.78 -23.61 -7.88
N GLN A 140 -15.91 -22.89 -7.78
CA GLN A 140 -17.24 -23.48 -7.88
C GLN A 140 -17.45 -24.10 -9.26
N GLY A 141 -17.90 -25.37 -9.29
CA GLY A 141 -18.13 -26.09 -10.53
C GLY A 141 -16.89 -26.57 -11.28
N ARG A 142 -15.67 -26.22 -10.85
CA ARG A 142 -14.43 -26.68 -11.45
C ARG A 142 -13.90 -27.94 -10.79
N ARG A 143 -13.16 -28.76 -11.58
CA ARG A 143 -12.52 -30.02 -11.14
C ARG A 143 -11.02 -29.97 -11.43
N GLY A 144 -10.26 -30.92 -10.89
CA GLY A 144 -8.84 -31.09 -11.18
C GLY A 144 -7.95 -30.06 -10.49
N TYR A 145 -6.93 -29.59 -11.21
CA TYR A 145 -5.84 -28.78 -10.69
C TYR A 145 -6.29 -27.57 -9.84
N TRP A 146 -7.30 -26.84 -10.30
CA TRP A 146 -7.76 -25.61 -9.64
C TRP A 146 -8.42 -25.83 -8.27
N ARG A 147 -8.76 -27.08 -7.91
CA ARG A 147 -9.24 -27.45 -6.59
C ARG A 147 -8.16 -27.96 -5.64
N THR A 148 -6.94 -28.14 -6.13
CA THR A 148 -5.79 -28.53 -5.30
C THR A 148 -5.28 -27.32 -4.52
N ALA A 149 -4.55 -27.59 -3.42
CA ALA A 149 -3.87 -26.54 -2.65
C ALA A 149 -2.87 -25.74 -3.52
N LYS A 150 -2.21 -26.41 -4.48
CA LYS A 150 -1.30 -25.76 -5.42
C LYS A 150 -2.06 -24.85 -6.39
N GLY A 151 -3.16 -25.31 -6.98
CA GLY A 151 -3.99 -24.50 -7.87
C GLY A 151 -4.58 -23.28 -7.17
N LYS A 152 -5.05 -23.43 -5.91
CA LYS A 152 -5.48 -22.30 -5.09
C LYS A 152 -4.35 -21.28 -4.90
N LYS A 153 -3.16 -21.75 -4.53
CA LYS A 153 -2.00 -20.88 -4.32
C LYS A 153 -1.63 -20.12 -5.59
N ASP A 154 -1.61 -20.79 -6.73
CA ASP A 154 -1.27 -20.18 -8.02
C ASP A 154 -2.32 -19.16 -8.47
N TYR A 155 -3.62 -19.42 -8.26
CA TYR A 155 -4.68 -18.46 -8.50
C TYR A 155 -4.52 -17.20 -7.65
N ILE A 156 -4.37 -17.38 -6.34
CA ILE A 156 -4.22 -16.26 -5.40
C ILE A 156 -3.00 -15.42 -5.74
N ARG A 157 -1.87 -16.06 -6.06
CA ARG A 157 -0.65 -15.35 -6.47
C ARG A 157 -0.90 -14.50 -7.71
N SER A 158 -1.46 -15.08 -8.77
CA SER A 158 -1.75 -14.37 -10.02
C SER A 158 -2.71 -13.19 -9.80
N TYR A 159 -3.74 -13.38 -8.95
CA TYR A 159 -4.66 -12.30 -8.60
C TYR A 159 -3.95 -11.15 -7.89
N LEU A 160 -3.14 -11.45 -6.86
CA LEU A 160 -2.41 -10.46 -6.07
C LEU A 160 -1.40 -9.69 -6.93
N GLU A 161 -0.67 -10.37 -7.80
CA GLU A 161 0.24 -9.74 -8.76
C GLU A 161 -0.52 -8.86 -9.76
N GLY A 162 -1.71 -9.29 -10.20
CA GLY A 162 -2.59 -8.55 -11.11
C GLY A 162 -3.18 -7.25 -10.53
N CYS A 163 -3.32 -7.15 -9.19
CA CYS A 163 -3.79 -5.92 -8.54
C CYS A 163 -2.79 -4.76 -8.65
N ILE A 164 -1.49 -5.04 -8.83
CA ILE A 164 -0.45 -4.00 -8.78
C ILE A 164 -0.49 -3.06 -10.00
N PRO A 165 -0.63 -3.53 -11.26
CA PRO A 165 -0.81 -2.64 -12.40
C PRO A 165 -2.04 -1.75 -12.30
N GLY A 166 -3.17 -2.28 -11.83
CA GLY A 166 -4.40 -1.50 -11.60
C GLY A 166 -4.20 -0.38 -10.59
N LEU A 167 -3.51 -0.67 -9.48
CA LEU A 167 -3.14 0.34 -8.49
C LEU A 167 -2.25 1.44 -9.12
N ARG A 168 -1.22 1.04 -9.88
CA ARG A 168 -0.32 2.00 -10.55
C ARG A 168 -1.10 2.95 -11.46
N MET A 169 -1.94 2.43 -12.33
CA MET A 169 -2.78 3.25 -13.22
C MET A 169 -3.65 4.26 -12.44
N GLN A 170 -4.14 3.89 -11.27
CA GLN A 170 -4.97 4.76 -10.44
C GLN A 170 -4.16 5.85 -9.74
N LEU A 171 -2.88 5.62 -9.45
CA LEU A 171 -1.99 6.59 -8.83
C LEU A 171 -1.36 7.55 -9.85
N GLU A 172 -1.33 7.18 -11.14
CA GLU A 172 -0.86 8.02 -12.25
C GLU A 172 -1.88 9.09 -12.68
N ASN A 173 -3.16 8.94 -12.33
CA ASN A 173 -4.24 9.87 -12.68
C ASN A 173 -4.53 10.86 -11.54
#